data_3cbbb652bce0d366f0b6b343b7678fd5
#
_entry.id   3cbbb652bce0d366f0b6b343b7678fd5
#
_cell.length_a   1.000
_cell.length_b   1.000
_cell.length_c   1.000
_cell.angle_alpha   90.00
_cell.angle_beta   90.00
_cell.angle_gamma   90.00
#
_symmetry.space_group_name_H-M   'P 1'
#
loop_
_entity.id
_entity.type
_entity.pdbx_description
1 polymer ?
#
loop_
_entity_poly.entity_id
_entity_poly.type
_entity_poly.pdbx_seq_one_letter_code
_entity_poly.pdbx_strand_id
1 'polypeptide(L)'
;MSEVGISSIGAVVPQKILTNSDLEKMVETSDEWIVSRTGIRERHILDKGEAITPLIVESAKMACQRVKFNPGNLDFVISATLTPDRISPAQACEVAHHLQASHAFCFDLNAACSGFIFGLATAESFLKTRNVKYGLVTSGEQLTRTVDYTDRTSCVLFGDATAAALVTNDHPEHLILYTELGSDPTMANEVTIGGIRNLLENQVSEYYFKQNGKAVFKFAVNKIKELYETVPEEVGLKREQIKYVIPHQANIRIIESAAKEIVSNNTVVISNIERYGNTSSASIGVAFNESWDRFQKGDYIMLIGFGGGLSWGAALLQW
;
A
#
# COMPACT_ATOMS: atom_id res chain seq x y z
N MET A 1 -17.47 -13.66 -17.54
CA MET A 1 -17.42 -12.65 -16.44
C MET A 1 -16.91 -11.36 -17.04
N SER A 2 -17.39 -10.21 -16.61
CA SER A 2 -16.90 -8.92 -17.11
C SER A 2 -15.42 -8.75 -16.73
N GLU A 3 -14.63 -8.22 -17.67
CA GLU A 3 -13.26 -7.80 -17.38
C GLU A 3 -13.31 -6.64 -16.39
N VAL A 4 -12.33 -6.57 -15.52
CA VAL A 4 -12.15 -5.49 -14.53
C VAL A 4 -10.73 -4.94 -14.69
N GLY A 5 -10.58 -3.63 -14.57
CA GLY A 5 -9.27 -3.01 -14.67
C GLY A 5 -9.12 -1.76 -13.81
N ILE A 6 -7.89 -1.27 -13.78
CA ILE A 6 -7.51 -0.02 -13.12
C ILE A 6 -7.48 1.08 -14.18
N SER A 7 -8.44 2.00 -14.14
CA SER A 7 -8.50 3.12 -15.10
C SER A 7 -7.38 4.14 -14.87
N SER A 8 -7.04 4.36 -13.61
CA SER A 8 -6.03 5.36 -13.23
C SER A 8 -5.62 5.21 -11.77
N ILE A 9 -4.55 5.91 -11.43
CA ILE A 9 -4.06 6.03 -10.06
C ILE A 9 -3.60 7.44 -9.78
N GLY A 10 -3.72 7.89 -8.54
CA GLY A 10 -3.12 9.10 -7.99
C GLY A 10 -2.47 8.80 -6.65
N ALA A 11 -1.43 9.53 -6.30
CA ALA A 11 -0.78 9.42 -5.00
C ALA A 11 -0.31 10.79 -4.53
N VAL A 12 -0.43 11.04 -3.24
CA VAL A 12 -0.01 12.28 -2.58
C VAL A 12 0.70 11.92 -1.27
N VAL A 13 1.76 12.64 -0.99
CA VAL A 13 2.52 12.52 0.25
C VAL A 13 2.47 13.85 1.02
N PRO A 14 2.59 13.85 2.35
CA PRO A 14 2.74 15.08 3.12
C PRO A 14 3.91 15.93 2.62
N GLN A 15 3.84 17.24 2.80
CA GLN A 15 4.90 18.14 2.34
C GLN A 15 6.15 18.10 3.22
N LYS A 16 5.96 17.85 4.51
CA LYS A 16 7.06 17.82 5.47
C LYS A 16 7.92 16.58 5.29
N ILE A 17 9.21 16.79 5.16
CA ILE A 17 10.22 15.74 5.08
C ILE A 17 10.92 15.61 6.43
N LEU A 18 11.04 14.38 6.91
CA LEU A 18 11.87 14.00 8.04
C LEU A 18 13.10 13.26 7.51
N THR A 19 14.26 13.89 7.63
CA THR A 19 15.53 13.32 7.15
C THR A 19 16.18 12.41 8.20
N ASN A 20 17.16 11.61 7.79
CA ASN A 20 17.97 10.82 8.73
C ASN A 20 18.73 11.73 9.70
N SER A 21 19.24 12.90 9.25
CA SER A 21 19.88 13.89 10.12
C SER A 21 18.95 14.48 11.17
N ASP A 22 17.64 14.53 10.92
CA ASP A 22 16.66 14.94 11.93
C ASP A 22 16.46 13.84 12.97
N LEU A 23 16.43 12.58 12.55
CA LEU A 23 16.35 11.43 13.46
C LEU A 23 17.58 11.27 14.34
N GLU A 24 18.76 11.63 13.87
CA GLU A 24 20.01 11.67 14.69
C GLU A 24 19.90 12.61 15.91
N LYS A 25 19.05 13.64 15.81
CA LYS A 25 18.79 14.57 16.92
C LYS A 25 17.78 14.02 17.94
N MET A 26 17.03 12.97 17.57
CA MET A 26 15.92 12.43 18.37
C MET A 26 16.28 11.10 19.04
N VAL A 27 17.09 10.26 18.39
CA VAL A 27 17.43 8.91 18.85
C VAL A 27 18.88 8.59 18.47
N GLU A 28 19.52 7.71 19.22
CA GLU A 28 20.91 7.27 18.93
C GLU A 28 20.98 6.46 17.65
N THR A 29 21.29 7.13 16.54
CA THR A 29 21.39 6.54 15.17
C THR A 29 22.35 7.37 14.31
N SER A 30 22.55 6.96 13.04
CA SER A 30 23.24 7.75 12.02
C SER A 30 22.62 7.51 10.64
N ASP A 31 22.80 8.48 9.72
CA ASP A 31 22.36 8.31 8.32
C ASP A 31 22.95 7.04 7.71
N GLU A 32 24.23 6.80 7.90
CA GLU A 32 24.91 5.58 7.40
C GLU A 32 24.26 4.30 7.95
N TRP A 33 23.95 4.28 9.26
CA TRP A 33 23.28 3.13 9.87
C TRP A 33 21.89 2.90 9.30
N ILE A 34 21.08 3.97 9.17
CA ILE A 34 19.71 3.89 8.63
C ILE A 34 19.75 3.41 7.18
N VAL A 35 20.54 4.07 6.32
CA VAL A 35 20.66 3.73 4.90
C VAL A 35 21.15 2.29 4.71
N SER A 36 22.21 1.88 5.42
CA SER A 36 22.75 0.51 5.29
C SER A 36 21.76 -0.59 5.74
N ARG A 37 20.82 -0.27 6.62
CA ARG A 37 19.85 -1.22 7.18
C ARG A 37 18.51 -1.22 6.47
N THR A 38 18.09 -0.07 5.95
CA THR A 38 16.73 0.13 5.44
C THR A 38 16.66 0.63 4.00
N GLY A 39 17.72 1.26 3.51
CA GLY A 39 17.74 1.99 2.25
C GLY A 39 17.12 3.39 2.31
N ILE A 40 16.53 3.77 3.46
CA ILE A 40 15.75 5.00 3.60
C ILE A 40 16.67 6.19 3.85
N ARG A 41 16.52 7.25 3.05
CA ARG A 41 17.25 8.52 3.22
C ARG A 41 16.37 9.59 3.85
N GLU A 42 15.10 9.59 3.47
CA GLU A 42 14.10 10.53 3.97
C GLU A 42 12.71 9.88 3.95
N ARG A 43 11.77 10.49 4.65
CA ARG A 43 10.36 10.11 4.63
C ARG A 43 9.50 11.36 4.77
N HIS A 44 8.33 11.29 4.16
CA HIS A 44 7.31 12.30 4.33
C HIS A 44 6.48 12.01 5.56
N ILE A 45 6.15 13.03 6.34
CA ILE A 45 5.37 12.89 7.57
C ILE A 45 4.31 13.99 7.66
N LEU A 46 3.15 13.67 8.19
CA LEU A 46 2.14 14.68 8.55
C LEU A 46 2.65 15.58 9.70
N ASP A 47 2.37 16.86 9.59
CA ASP A 47 2.60 17.77 10.70
C ASP A 47 1.61 17.52 11.84
N LYS A 48 1.96 18.04 13.02
CA LYS A 48 1.09 17.93 14.19
C LYS A 48 -0.25 18.65 13.91
N GLY A 49 -1.36 17.92 14.08
CA GLY A 49 -2.70 18.46 13.87
C GLY A 49 -3.23 18.31 12.43
N GLU A 50 -2.41 17.91 11.47
CA GLU A 50 -2.89 17.55 10.12
C GLU A 50 -3.63 16.21 10.14
N ALA A 51 -4.55 16.02 9.21
CA ALA A 51 -5.29 14.79 8.97
C ALA A 51 -4.83 14.14 7.66
N ILE A 52 -4.95 12.81 7.57
CA ILE A 52 -4.60 12.08 6.33
C ILE A 52 -5.71 12.16 5.27
N THR A 53 -6.97 12.30 5.69
CA THR A 53 -8.14 12.32 4.78
C THR A 53 -8.02 13.36 3.65
N PRO A 54 -7.59 14.62 3.87
CA PRO A 54 -7.41 15.58 2.78
C PRO A 54 -6.45 15.11 1.69
N LEU A 55 -5.36 14.43 2.06
CA LEU A 55 -4.38 13.90 1.11
C LEU A 55 -4.96 12.72 0.32
N ILE A 56 -5.78 11.87 0.96
CA ILE A 56 -6.49 10.78 0.27
C ILE A 56 -7.46 11.36 -0.76
N VAL A 57 -8.19 12.41 -0.40
CA VAL A 57 -9.12 13.11 -1.32
C VAL A 57 -8.35 13.70 -2.51
N GLU A 58 -7.17 14.26 -2.27
CA GLU A 58 -6.32 14.80 -3.34
C GLU A 58 -5.80 13.68 -4.25
N SER A 59 -5.33 12.56 -3.70
CA SER A 59 -4.95 11.37 -4.48
C SER A 59 -6.09 10.86 -5.34
N ALA A 60 -7.30 10.80 -4.78
CA ALA A 60 -8.50 10.38 -5.49
C ALA A 60 -8.87 11.36 -6.62
N LYS A 61 -8.78 12.68 -6.38
CA LYS A 61 -8.99 13.70 -7.41
C LYS A 61 -7.96 13.57 -8.53
N MET A 62 -6.69 13.35 -8.22
CA MET A 62 -5.65 13.12 -9.22
C MET A 62 -5.99 11.91 -10.10
N ALA A 63 -6.38 10.78 -9.51
CA ALA A 63 -6.80 9.60 -10.25
C ALA A 63 -7.98 9.91 -11.18
N CYS A 64 -9.02 10.54 -10.68
CA CYS A 64 -10.20 10.91 -11.48
C CYS A 64 -9.88 11.89 -12.60
N GLN A 65 -9.03 12.88 -12.33
CA GLN A 65 -8.64 13.91 -13.31
C GLN A 65 -7.83 13.31 -14.47
N ARG A 66 -6.96 12.32 -14.21
CA ARG A 66 -6.14 11.65 -15.23
C ARG A 66 -6.99 11.11 -16.39
N VAL A 67 -8.18 10.59 -16.07
CA VAL A 67 -9.11 10.02 -17.06
C VAL A 67 -10.39 10.85 -17.24
N LYS A 68 -10.44 12.07 -16.72
CA LYS A 68 -11.59 12.99 -16.78
C LYS A 68 -12.89 12.37 -16.23
N PHE A 69 -12.77 11.54 -15.22
CA PHE A 69 -13.90 10.90 -14.55
C PHE A 69 -14.54 11.85 -13.52
N ASN A 70 -15.87 11.90 -13.48
CA ASN A 70 -16.60 12.63 -12.43
C ASN A 70 -16.72 11.75 -11.17
N PRO A 71 -16.07 12.11 -10.02
CA PRO A 71 -16.13 11.33 -8.80
C PRO A 71 -17.55 11.10 -8.25
N GLY A 72 -18.51 11.98 -8.58
CA GLY A 72 -19.92 11.79 -8.23
C GLY A 72 -20.57 10.53 -8.81
N ASN A 73 -19.94 9.89 -9.80
CA ASN A 73 -20.40 8.67 -10.44
C ASN A 73 -19.82 7.40 -9.79
N LEU A 74 -19.07 7.50 -8.70
CA LEU A 74 -18.56 6.34 -7.97
C LEU A 74 -19.71 5.55 -7.34
N ASP A 75 -19.72 4.24 -7.53
CA ASP A 75 -20.67 3.32 -6.91
C ASP A 75 -20.22 2.89 -5.51
N PHE A 76 -18.89 2.84 -5.28
CA PHE A 76 -18.34 2.51 -3.97
C PHE A 76 -16.95 3.13 -3.74
N VAL A 77 -16.61 3.27 -2.44
CA VAL A 77 -15.27 3.66 -1.98
C VAL A 77 -14.82 2.67 -0.91
N ILE A 78 -13.65 2.10 -1.09
CA ILE A 78 -12.97 1.24 -0.12
C ILE A 78 -11.71 1.97 0.35
N SER A 79 -11.53 2.17 1.66
CA SER A 79 -10.29 2.70 2.20
C SER A 79 -9.52 1.60 2.92
N ALA A 80 -8.37 1.24 2.37
CA ALA A 80 -7.45 0.30 3.00
C ALA A 80 -6.53 1.07 3.95
N THR A 81 -6.78 0.97 5.25
CA THR A 81 -6.01 1.68 6.27
C THR A 81 -6.03 0.95 7.62
N LEU A 82 -4.97 1.12 8.38
CA LEU A 82 -4.89 0.74 9.79
C LEU A 82 -4.73 1.97 10.70
N THR A 83 -4.56 3.15 10.12
CA THR A 83 -4.37 4.43 10.81
C THR A 83 -5.34 5.51 10.31
N PRO A 84 -6.66 5.27 10.33
CA PRO A 84 -7.65 6.28 9.91
C PRO A 84 -7.62 7.49 10.86
N ASP A 85 -8.09 8.65 10.38
CA ASP A 85 -8.23 9.84 11.23
C ASP A 85 -9.24 9.62 12.37
N ARG A 86 -10.23 8.75 12.15
CA ARG A 86 -11.31 8.42 13.10
C ARG A 86 -11.64 6.95 13.04
N ILE A 87 -12.10 6.41 14.16
CA ILE A 87 -12.67 5.04 14.21
C ILE A 87 -14.03 5.00 13.53
N SER A 88 -14.82 6.07 13.64
CA SER A 88 -16.16 6.21 13.05
C SER A 88 -16.44 7.70 12.78
N PRO A 89 -17.04 8.03 11.61
CA PRO A 89 -17.38 7.12 10.52
C PRO A 89 -16.15 6.50 9.86
N ALA A 90 -16.37 5.52 8.97
CA ALA A 90 -15.31 4.96 8.13
C ALA A 90 -14.63 6.08 7.31
N GLN A 91 -13.31 6.01 7.15
CA GLN A 91 -12.54 6.98 6.37
C GLN A 91 -13.02 7.05 4.92
N ALA A 92 -13.44 5.91 4.34
CA ALA A 92 -14.05 5.87 3.02
C ALA A 92 -15.31 6.74 2.90
N CYS A 93 -16.12 6.88 3.97
CA CYS A 93 -17.29 7.77 3.97
C CYS A 93 -16.88 9.24 3.94
N GLU A 94 -15.83 9.63 4.66
CA GLU A 94 -15.31 11.00 4.63
C GLU A 94 -14.73 11.34 3.24
N VAL A 95 -13.99 10.41 2.65
CA VAL A 95 -13.45 10.55 1.28
C VAL A 95 -14.59 10.72 0.28
N ALA A 96 -15.61 9.84 0.30
CA ALA A 96 -16.76 9.92 -0.59
C ALA A 96 -17.53 11.23 -0.44
N HIS A 97 -17.72 11.71 0.80
CA HIS A 97 -18.35 13.00 1.07
C HIS A 97 -17.59 14.16 0.40
N HIS A 98 -16.28 14.24 0.56
CA HIS A 98 -15.46 15.30 -0.06
C HIS A 98 -15.36 15.18 -1.58
N LEU A 99 -15.57 14.00 -2.14
CA LEU A 99 -15.66 13.75 -3.58
C LEU A 99 -17.06 13.96 -4.15
N GLN A 100 -18.05 14.26 -3.31
CA GLN A 100 -19.46 14.37 -3.68
C GLN A 100 -20.04 13.08 -4.28
N ALA A 101 -19.51 11.93 -3.92
CA ALA A 101 -19.96 10.59 -4.32
C ALA A 101 -21.13 10.14 -3.45
N SER A 102 -22.27 10.84 -3.49
CA SER A 102 -23.40 10.69 -2.56
C SER A 102 -24.14 9.35 -2.65
N HIS A 103 -23.94 8.60 -3.73
CA HIS A 103 -24.56 7.29 -3.94
C HIS A 103 -23.62 6.11 -3.63
N ALA A 104 -22.34 6.40 -3.40
CA ALA A 104 -21.35 5.37 -3.14
C ALA A 104 -21.59 4.70 -1.79
N PHE A 105 -21.57 3.36 -1.76
CA PHE A 105 -21.41 2.68 -0.48
C PHE A 105 -19.95 2.63 -0.07
N CYS A 106 -19.68 2.78 1.22
CA CYS A 106 -18.35 3.05 1.72
C CYS A 106 -18.02 2.19 2.93
N PHE A 107 -16.79 1.69 3.01
CA PHE A 107 -16.26 1.02 4.19
C PHE A 107 -14.74 1.02 4.18
N ASP A 108 -14.15 0.85 5.37
CA ASP A 108 -12.71 0.64 5.54
C ASP A 108 -12.40 -0.85 5.64
N LEU A 109 -11.22 -1.24 5.16
CA LEU A 109 -10.66 -2.56 5.39
C LEU A 109 -9.26 -2.46 5.99
N ASN A 110 -8.95 -3.39 6.87
CA ASN A 110 -7.62 -3.50 7.48
C ASN A 110 -7.01 -4.87 7.13
N ALA A 111 -5.99 -4.86 6.32
CA ALA A 111 -5.09 -5.97 6.03
C ALA A 111 -3.62 -5.50 6.12
N ALA A 112 -3.36 -4.55 7.00
CA ALA A 112 -2.06 -3.91 7.20
C ALA A 112 -1.42 -3.49 5.87
N CYS A 113 -0.12 -3.73 5.68
CA CYS A 113 0.60 -3.30 4.48
C CYS A 113 0.14 -3.99 3.18
N SER A 114 -0.59 -5.11 3.24
CA SER A 114 -1.21 -5.74 2.08
C SER A 114 -2.57 -5.12 1.71
N GLY A 115 -3.06 -4.15 2.49
CA GLY A 115 -4.40 -3.58 2.38
C GLY A 115 -4.77 -3.08 0.99
N PHE A 116 -3.84 -2.45 0.26
CA PHE A 116 -4.11 -1.98 -1.09
C PHE A 116 -4.50 -3.13 -2.04
N ILE A 117 -3.80 -4.26 -1.97
CA ILE A 117 -4.11 -5.45 -2.79
C ILE A 117 -5.45 -6.08 -2.37
N PHE A 118 -5.70 -6.16 -1.05
CA PHE A 118 -7.01 -6.62 -0.54
C PHE A 118 -8.16 -5.72 -1.01
N GLY A 119 -7.92 -4.40 -1.05
CA GLY A 119 -8.85 -3.43 -1.60
C GLY A 119 -9.14 -3.66 -3.09
N LEU A 120 -8.09 -3.87 -3.90
CA LEU A 120 -8.23 -4.17 -5.34
C LEU A 120 -9.00 -5.47 -5.57
N ALA A 121 -8.69 -6.55 -4.86
CA ALA A 121 -9.37 -7.83 -4.98
C ALA A 121 -10.85 -7.74 -4.55
N THR A 122 -11.13 -6.97 -3.49
CA THR A 122 -12.52 -6.71 -3.05
C THR A 122 -13.29 -5.92 -4.08
N ALA A 123 -12.68 -4.88 -4.64
CA ALA A 123 -13.27 -4.06 -5.70
C ALA A 123 -13.54 -4.89 -6.96
N GLU A 124 -12.59 -5.72 -7.37
CA GLU A 124 -12.74 -6.67 -8.49
C GLU A 124 -13.94 -7.59 -8.25
N SER A 125 -14.09 -8.14 -7.05
CA SER A 125 -15.21 -9.00 -6.70
C SER A 125 -16.55 -8.26 -6.80
N PHE A 126 -16.64 -7.02 -6.34
CA PHE A 126 -17.88 -6.23 -6.46
C PHE A 126 -18.23 -5.91 -7.92
N LEU A 127 -17.24 -5.51 -8.72
CA LEU A 127 -17.42 -5.21 -10.13
C LEU A 127 -17.82 -6.43 -10.96
N LYS A 128 -17.45 -7.64 -10.54
CA LYS A 128 -17.84 -8.90 -11.18
C LYS A 128 -19.20 -9.44 -10.73
N THR A 129 -19.63 -9.16 -9.49
CA THR A 129 -20.79 -9.83 -8.87
C THR A 129 -21.96 -8.91 -8.59
N ARG A 130 -21.77 -7.60 -8.60
CA ARG A 130 -22.83 -6.60 -8.32
C ARG A 130 -23.13 -5.76 -9.56
N ASN A 131 -24.27 -5.09 -9.55
CA ASN A 131 -24.62 -4.12 -10.59
C ASN A 131 -24.00 -2.76 -10.28
N VAL A 132 -22.67 -2.70 -10.35
CA VAL A 132 -21.83 -1.50 -10.14
C VAL A 132 -20.77 -1.42 -11.24
N LYS A 133 -20.30 -0.21 -11.56
CA LYS A 133 -19.38 0.04 -12.67
C LYS A 133 -18.07 0.68 -12.25
N TYR A 134 -18.10 1.55 -11.25
CA TYR A 134 -16.96 2.37 -10.86
C TYR A 134 -16.71 2.31 -9.37
N GLY A 135 -15.53 1.90 -8.98
CA GLY A 135 -15.07 1.88 -7.60
C GLY A 135 -13.81 2.69 -7.40
N LEU A 136 -13.63 3.18 -6.19
CA LEU A 136 -12.40 3.81 -5.75
C LEU A 136 -11.78 2.98 -4.62
N VAL A 137 -10.55 2.53 -4.81
CA VAL A 137 -9.74 1.89 -3.78
C VAL A 137 -8.70 2.90 -3.32
N THR A 138 -8.79 3.34 -2.08
CA THR A 138 -7.82 4.25 -1.48
C THR A 138 -6.97 3.53 -0.45
N SER A 139 -5.76 4.00 -0.25
CA SER A 139 -4.96 3.73 0.93
C SER A 139 -4.40 5.04 1.46
N GLY A 140 -4.43 5.20 2.78
CA GLY A 140 -3.90 6.38 3.44
C GLY A 140 -3.42 6.02 4.82
N GLU A 141 -2.13 6.23 5.06
CA GLU A 141 -1.47 5.79 6.28
C GLU A 141 -0.67 6.91 6.92
N GLN A 142 -0.79 7.02 8.24
CA GLN A 142 -0.04 7.95 9.10
C GLN A 142 0.71 7.18 10.18
N LEU A 143 1.52 6.20 9.75
CA LEU A 143 2.23 5.29 10.64
C LEU A 143 3.25 5.99 11.52
N THR A 144 3.74 7.16 11.13
CA THR A 144 4.67 7.96 11.93
C THR A 144 4.09 8.37 13.29
N ARG A 145 2.76 8.30 13.45
CA ARG A 145 2.05 8.54 14.72
C ARG A 145 1.95 7.32 15.63
N THR A 146 2.32 6.16 15.12
CA THR A 146 2.25 4.90 15.86
C THR A 146 3.61 4.38 16.29
N VAL A 147 4.69 5.15 16.07
CA VAL A 147 6.05 4.74 16.45
C VAL A 147 6.52 5.45 17.72
N ASP A 148 7.36 4.76 18.46
CA ASP A 148 8.10 5.33 19.57
C ASP A 148 9.39 5.98 19.04
N TYR A 149 9.49 7.30 19.07
CA TYR A 149 10.67 8.02 18.60
C TYR A 149 11.89 7.90 19.54
N THR A 150 11.78 7.13 20.62
CA THR A 150 12.92 6.71 21.44
C THR A 150 13.46 5.34 21.07
N ASP A 151 12.71 4.59 20.22
CA ASP A 151 13.12 3.28 19.70
C ASP A 151 13.59 3.39 18.25
N ARG A 152 14.92 3.38 18.04
CA ARG A 152 15.53 3.41 16.70
C ARG A 152 15.21 2.21 15.81
N THR A 153 14.67 1.12 16.37
CA THR A 153 14.34 -0.07 15.58
C THR A 153 13.05 0.08 14.79
N SER A 154 12.20 1.03 15.18
CA SER A 154 10.92 1.31 14.54
C SER A 154 10.81 2.72 13.95
N CYS A 155 11.24 3.76 14.66
CA CYS A 155 11.03 5.16 14.26
C CYS A 155 11.73 5.56 12.94
N VAL A 156 12.78 4.85 12.56
CA VAL A 156 13.54 5.12 11.32
C VAL A 156 12.88 4.55 10.05
N LEU A 157 11.82 3.73 10.20
CA LEU A 157 11.26 2.95 9.09
C LEU A 157 10.17 3.69 8.34
N PHE A 158 9.25 4.33 9.05
CA PHE A 158 7.95 4.72 8.50
C PHE A 158 7.90 6.13 7.96
N GLY A 159 7.12 6.28 6.89
CA GLY A 159 6.61 7.54 6.40
C GLY A 159 5.09 7.49 6.25
N ASP A 160 4.49 8.63 5.96
CA ASP A 160 3.06 8.79 5.72
C ASP A 160 2.81 9.04 4.23
N ALA A 161 1.77 8.44 3.68
CA ALA A 161 1.43 8.61 2.26
C ALA A 161 -0.02 8.21 1.99
N THR A 162 -0.48 8.60 0.81
CA THR A 162 -1.80 8.20 0.29
C THR A 162 -1.70 7.77 -1.17
N ALA A 163 -2.58 6.85 -1.56
CA ALA A 163 -2.81 6.49 -2.95
C ALA A 163 -4.28 6.19 -3.19
N ALA A 164 -4.74 6.34 -4.43
CA ALA A 164 -6.11 6.05 -4.83
C ALA A 164 -6.15 5.50 -6.25
N ALA A 165 -6.72 4.31 -6.44
CA ALA A 165 -6.94 3.68 -7.72
C ALA A 165 -8.43 3.73 -8.10
N LEU A 166 -8.73 4.25 -9.29
CA LEU A 166 -10.04 4.14 -9.92
C LEU A 166 -10.14 2.81 -10.65
N VAL A 167 -11.09 1.98 -10.28
CA VAL A 167 -11.31 0.65 -10.85
C VAL A 167 -12.67 0.57 -11.53
N THR A 168 -12.76 -0.20 -12.63
CA THR A 168 -13.98 -0.29 -13.43
C THR A 168 -14.13 -1.62 -14.16
N ASN A 169 -15.37 -1.97 -14.50
CA ASN A 169 -15.72 -2.99 -15.49
C ASN A 169 -16.35 -2.38 -16.77
N ASP A 170 -16.36 -1.05 -16.87
CA ASP A 170 -16.91 -0.31 -18.02
C ASP A 170 -15.77 0.09 -18.95
N HIS A 171 -15.47 -0.76 -19.93
CA HIS A 171 -14.36 -0.59 -20.88
C HIS A 171 -12.97 -0.43 -20.21
N PRO A 172 -12.54 -1.40 -19.38
CA PRO A 172 -11.25 -1.31 -18.70
C PRO A 172 -10.08 -1.40 -19.70
N GLU A 173 -9.08 -0.52 -19.54
CA GLU A 173 -7.88 -0.50 -20.39
C GLU A 173 -6.73 -1.32 -19.78
N HIS A 174 -6.54 -1.25 -18.46
CA HIS A 174 -5.47 -1.96 -17.73
C HIS A 174 -6.10 -3.05 -16.88
N LEU A 175 -6.04 -4.29 -17.39
CA LEU A 175 -6.82 -5.40 -16.84
C LEU A 175 -6.21 -5.96 -15.57
N ILE A 176 -7.04 -6.26 -14.57
CA ILE A 176 -6.69 -7.14 -13.46
C ILE A 176 -6.95 -8.56 -13.95
N LEU A 177 -5.87 -9.30 -14.24
CA LEU A 177 -5.97 -10.67 -14.73
C LEU A 177 -6.24 -11.65 -13.61
N TYR A 178 -5.58 -11.45 -12.46
CA TYR A 178 -5.69 -12.33 -11.30
C TYR A 178 -5.34 -11.58 -10.01
N THR A 179 -6.02 -11.93 -8.94
CA THR A 179 -5.68 -11.50 -7.58
C THR A 179 -5.58 -12.71 -6.65
N GLU A 180 -4.53 -12.74 -5.84
CA GLU A 180 -4.34 -13.73 -4.78
C GLU A 180 -4.28 -13.04 -3.43
N LEU A 181 -4.96 -13.62 -2.43
CA LEU A 181 -4.96 -13.15 -1.05
C LEU A 181 -4.70 -14.31 -0.11
N GLY A 182 -3.97 -14.05 0.97
CA GLY A 182 -3.77 -15.04 1.99
C GLY A 182 -3.29 -14.45 3.32
N SER A 183 -3.34 -15.28 4.36
CA SER A 183 -2.82 -14.94 5.68
C SER A 183 -2.38 -16.18 6.46
N ASP A 184 -1.41 -15.96 7.36
CA ASP A 184 -0.99 -16.95 8.37
C ASP A 184 -1.28 -16.42 9.77
N PRO A 185 -2.46 -16.76 10.35
CA PRO A 185 -2.85 -16.29 11.67
C PRO A 185 -1.95 -16.79 12.81
N THR A 186 -1.16 -17.82 12.57
CA THR A 186 -0.21 -18.33 13.59
C THR A 186 0.91 -17.33 13.86
N MET A 187 1.12 -16.38 12.95
CA MET A 187 2.12 -15.32 13.04
C MET A 187 1.51 -13.96 13.45
N ALA A 188 0.32 -13.95 14.05
CA ALA A 188 -0.41 -12.71 14.37
C ALA A 188 0.36 -11.75 15.30
N ASN A 189 1.24 -12.28 16.14
CA ASN A 189 2.03 -11.47 17.09
C ASN A 189 3.37 -10.97 16.52
N GLU A 190 3.70 -11.30 15.27
CA GLU A 190 4.98 -10.89 14.69
C GLU A 190 5.03 -9.42 14.27
N VAL A 191 3.87 -8.80 14.02
CA VAL A 191 3.72 -7.36 13.76
C VAL A 191 2.46 -6.87 14.43
N THR A 192 2.59 -5.92 15.35
CA THR A 192 1.44 -5.41 16.12
C THR A 192 1.49 -3.90 16.26
N ILE A 193 0.31 -3.30 16.32
CA ILE A 193 0.06 -1.94 16.81
C ILE A 193 -1.11 -2.05 17.78
N GLY A 194 -0.98 -1.46 18.96
CA GLY A 194 -2.01 -1.52 19.98
C GLY A 194 -3.28 -0.74 19.58
N GLY A 195 -4.39 -1.10 20.23
CA GLY A 195 -5.69 -0.47 20.01
C GLY A 195 -6.07 0.50 21.12
N ILE A 196 -7.33 0.94 21.07
CA ILE A 196 -7.91 1.91 22.03
C ILE A 196 -7.72 1.48 23.49
N ARG A 197 -7.84 0.19 23.78
CA ARG A 197 -7.67 -0.33 25.13
C ARG A 197 -6.33 0.07 25.73
N ASN A 198 -5.26 -0.05 24.95
CA ASN A 198 -3.92 0.28 25.41
C ASN A 198 -3.76 1.77 25.79
N LEU A 199 -4.43 2.66 25.04
CA LEU A 199 -4.45 4.09 25.35
C LEU A 199 -5.27 4.37 26.62
N LEU A 200 -6.44 3.74 26.77
CA LEU A 200 -7.32 3.94 27.92
C LEU A 200 -6.72 3.38 29.23
N GLU A 201 -5.97 2.29 29.14
CA GLU A 201 -5.32 1.66 30.31
C GLU A 201 -3.93 2.25 30.60
N ASN A 202 -3.54 3.38 29.95
CA ASN A 202 -2.21 3.99 30.05
C ASN A 202 -1.05 3.05 29.66
N GLN A 203 -1.33 2.06 28.81
CA GLN A 203 -0.34 1.13 28.28
C GLN A 203 0.24 1.66 26.96
N VAL A 204 0.75 2.89 26.97
CA VAL A 204 1.20 3.61 25.75
C VAL A 204 2.30 2.86 25.04
N SER A 205 3.21 2.19 25.76
CA SER A 205 4.26 1.36 25.17
C SER A 205 3.72 0.17 24.37
N GLU A 206 2.53 -0.31 24.71
CA GLU A 206 1.84 -1.38 23.97
C GLU A 206 1.05 -0.86 22.75
N TYR A 207 0.81 0.44 22.70
CA TYR A 207 0.19 1.09 21.56
C TYR A 207 1.14 1.22 20.37
N TYR A 208 2.44 1.41 20.61
CA TYR A 208 3.42 1.61 19.56
C TYR A 208 3.63 0.36 18.71
N PHE A 209 4.00 0.61 17.47
CA PHE A 209 4.39 -0.44 16.52
C PHE A 209 5.50 -1.32 17.08
N LYS A 210 5.30 -2.64 16.99
CA LYS A 210 6.28 -3.66 17.33
C LYS A 210 6.38 -4.69 16.24
N GLN A 211 7.59 -5.18 15.98
CA GLN A 211 7.79 -6.25 15.01
C GLN A 211 8.94 -7.20 15.37
N ASN A 212 8.79 -8.45 14.98
CA ASN A 212 9.90 -9.39 14.88
C ASN A 212 10.51 -9.29 13.46
N GLY A 213 11.45 -8.35 13.28
CA GLY A 213 12.03 -8.05 11.97
C GLY A 213 12.67 -9.26 11.27
N LYS A 214 13.19 -10.26 12.04
CA LYS A 214 13.79 -11.48 11.46
C LYS A 214 12.71 -12.41 10.88
N ALA A 215 11.61 -12.59 11.59
CA ALA A 215 10.49 -13.41 11.13
C ALA A 215 9.83 -12.77 9.88
N VAL A 216 9.55 -11.44 9.95
CA VAL A 216 8.98 -10.67 8.84
C VAL A 216 9.88 -10.73 7.61
N PHE A 217 11.19 -10.53 7.76
CA PHE A 217 12.13 -10.59 6.63
C PHE A 217 12.08 -11.95 5.92
N LYS A 218 12.19 -13.04 6.68
CA LYS A 218 12.16 -14.41 6.13
C LYS A 218 10.84 -14.69 5.41
N PHE A 219 9.73 -14.33 6.05
CA PHE A 219 8.39 -14.48 5.48
C PHE A 219 8.26 -13.70 4.17
N ALA A 220 8.59 -12.40 4.17
CA ALA A 220 8.43 -11.53 3.03
C ALA A 220 9.22 -11.98 1.80
N VAL A 221 10.51 -12.31 1.96
CA VAL A 221 11.36 -12.79 0.85
C VAL A 221 10.80 -14.08 0.24
N ASN A 222 10.42 -15.04 1.08
CA ASN A 222 9.87 -16.31 0.61
C ASN A 222 8.51 -16.10 -0.09
N LYS A 223 7.65 -15.24 0.46
CA LYS A 223 6.31 -15.02 -0.09
C LYS A 223 6.36 -14.24 -1.41
N ILE A 224 7.23 -13.25 -1.55
CA ILE A 224 7.42 -12.54 -2.83
C ILE A 224 7.88 -13.53 -3.90
N LYS A 225 8.84 -14.40 -3.58
CA LYS A 225 9.32 -15.45 -4.50
C LYS A 225 8.19 -16.39 -4.91
N GLU A 226 7.48 -16.96 -3.93
CA GLU A 226 6.36 -17.87 -4.16
C GLU A 226 5.31 -17.25 -5.09
N LEU A 227 4.84 -16.04 -4.76
CA LEU A 227 3.82 -15.35 -5.55
C LEU A 227 4.31 -15.02 -6.98
N TYR A 228 5.59 -14.65 -7.13
CA TYR A 228 6.17 -14.39 -8.44
C TYR A 228 6.23 -15.66 -9.32
N GLU A 229 6.36 -16.83 -8.70
CA GLU A 229 6.36 -18.12 -9.39
C GLU A 229 4.93 -18.59 -9.71
N THR A 230 4.01 -18.53 -8.73
CA THR A 230 2.70 -19.18 -8.83
C THR A 230 1.63 -18.34 -9.52
N VAL A 231 1.58 -17.02 -9.24
CA VAL A 231 0.48 -16.16 -9.73
C VAL A 231 0.42 -16.06 -11.26
N PRO A 232 1.51 -15.96 -12.03
CA PRO A 232 1.43 -15.97 -13.49
C PRO A 232 0.86 -17.28 -14.06
N GLU A 233 1.14 -18.42 -13.43
CA GLU A 233 0.67 -19.74 -13.88
C GLU A 233 -0.85 -19.87 -13.85
N GLU A 234 -1.53 -19.20 -12.90
CA GLU A 234 -2.99 -19.18 -12.76
C GLU A 234 -3.71 -18.61 -13.99
N VAL A 235 -3.00 -17.80 -14.79
CA VAL A 235 -3.52 -17.21 -16.04
C VAL A 235 -2.77 -17.73 -17.29
N GLY A 236 -2.01 -18.81 -17.15
CA GLY A 236 -1.28 -19.44 -18.25
C GLY A 236 -0.06 -18.67 -18.73
N LEU A 237 0.47 -17.76 -17.92
CA LEU A 237 1.69 -17.01 -18.19
C LEU A 237 2.90 -17.68 -17.53
N LYS A 238 4.06 -17.47 -18.13
CA LYS A 238 5.35 -17.78 -17.49
C LYS A 238 5.82 -16.55 -16.70
N ARG A 239 6.48 -16.75 -15.57
CA ARG A 239 7.04 -15.68 -14.74
C ARG A 239 7.98 -14.74 -15.50
N GLU A 240 8.70 -15.26 -16.51
CA GLU A 240 9.61 -14.47 -17.36
C GLU A 240 8.90 -13.43 -18.24
N GLN A 241 7.57 -13.54 -18.38
CA GLN A 241 6.74 -12.56 -19.10
C GLN A 241 6.38 -11.35 -18.21
N ILE A 242 6.57 -11.45 -16.90
CA ILE A 242 6.36 -10.33 -15.98
C ILE A 242 7.47 -9.31 -16.18
N LYS A 243 7.09 -8.14 -16.66
CA LYS A 243 8.06 -7.06 -16.94
C LYS A 243 8.36 -6.19 -15.73
N TYR A 244 7.37 -5.96 -14.89
CA TYR A 244 7.51 -5.14 -13.69
C TYR A 244 6.96 -5.84 -12.47
N VAL A 245 7.71 -5.75 -11.37
CA VAL A 245 7.25 -6.15 -10.03
C VAL A 245 7.32 -4.96 -9.11
N ILE A 246 6.21 -4.63 -8.46
CA ILE A 246 6.10 -3.55 -7.46
C ILE A 246 5.77 -4.18 -6.11
N PRO A 247 6.77 -4.51 -5.30
CA PRO A 247 6.54 -5.03 -3.97
C PRO A 247 6.20 -3.91 -2.98
N HIS A 248 5.56 -4.26 -1.88
CA HIS A 248 5.48 -3.39 -0.72
C HIS A 248 6.86 -2.88 -0.31
N GLN A 249 6.99 -1.58 -0.08
CA GLN A 249 8.23 -0.88 0.22
C GLN A 249 8.53 -0.94 1.73
N ALA A 250 8.78 -2.15 2.26
CA ALA A 250 9.00 -2.35 3.70
C ALA A 250 10.45 -2.06 4.13
N ASN A 251 11.41 -2.54 3.33
CA ASN A 251 12.84 -2.44 3.58
C ASN A 251 13.61 -2.82 2.32
N ILE A 252 14.65 -2.04 1.95
CA ILE A 252 15.44 -2.29 0.74
C ILE A 252 16.05 -3.70 0.73
N ARG A 253 16.46 -4.21 1.87
CA ARG A 253 17.04 -5.55 1.98
C ARG A 253 16.06 -6.68 1.60
N ILE A 254 14.76 -6.50 1.91
CA ILE A 254 13.71 -7.44 1.49
C ILE A 254 13.58 -7.35 -0.04
N ILE A 255 13.48 -6.12 -0.57
CA ILE A 255 13.30 -5.88 -2.01
C ILE A 255 14.48 -6.44 -2.81
N GLU A 256 15.73 -6.16 -2.38
CA GLU A 256 16.94 -6.66 -3.04
C GLU A 256 17.08 -8.18 -2.93
N SER A 257 16.72 -8.77 -1.77
CA SER A 257 16.76 -10.21 -1.60
C SER A 257 15.73 -10.91 -2.49
N ALA A 258 14.52 -10.37 -2.58
CA ALA A 258 13.49 -10.85 -3.49
C ALA A 258 13.89 -10.63 -4.95
N ALA A 259 14.46 -9.47 -5.28
CA ALA A 259 14.92 -9.16 -6.63
C ALA A 259 15.96 -10.17 -7.15
N LYS A 260 16.87 -10.66 -6.30
CA LYS A 260 17.85 -11.70 -6.67
C LYS A 260 17.21 -13.02 -7.10
N GLU A 261 16.06 -13.35 -6.54
CA GLU A 261 15.31 -14.56 -6.86
C GLU A 261 14.37 -14.35 -8.07
N ILE A 262 13.92 -13.10 -8.29
CA ILE A 262 13.02 -12.70 -9.39
C ILE A 262 13.78 -12.58 -10.72
N VAL A 263 15.09 -12.35 -10.74
CA VAL A 263 15.85 -11.97 -11.94
C VAL A 263 15.75 -13.02 -13.03
N SER A 264 14.77 -12.84 -13.90
CA SER A 264 14.92 -13.13 -15.34
C SER A 264 15.51 -11.87 -16.00
N ASN A 265 16.24 -12.01 -17.10
CA ASN A 265 16.97 -10.91 -17.75
C ASN A 265 16.12 -9.68 -18.15
N ASN A 266 14.79 -9.71 -17.95
CA ASN A 266 13.86 -8.67 -18.40
C ASN A 266 12.93 -8.11 -17.32
N THR A 267 12.89 -8.64 -16.10
CA THR A 267 12.01 -8.16 -15.03
C THR A 267 12.65 -7.02 -14.25
N VAL A 268 11.93 -5.92 -14.12
CA VAL A 268 12.33 -4.74 -13.34
C VAL A 268 11.58 -4.73 -12.01
N VAL A 269 12.30 -4.81 -10.90
CA VAL A 269 11.73 -4.59 -9.56
C VAL A 269 11.78 -3.10 -9.24
N ILE A 270 10.61 -2.51 -9.00
CA ILE A 270 10.47 -1.08 -8.73
C ILE A 270 10.62 -0.82 -7.23
N SER A 271 11.45 0.16 -6.88
CA SER A 271 11.60 0.65 -5.52
C SER A 271 11.70 2.17 -5.50
N ASN A 272 11.07 2.77 -4.50
CA ASN A 272 11.15 4.20 -4.16
C ASN A 272 11.28 4.43 -2.65
N ILE A 273 11.61 3.38 -1.91
CA ILE A 273 11.70 3.37 -0.45
C ILE A 273 12.68 4.42 0.09
N GLU A 274 13.71 4.75 -0.66
CA GLU A 274 14.74 5.72 -0.25
C GLU A 274 14.16 7.11 0.05
N ARG A 275 13.06 7.49 -0.64
CA ARG A 275 12.41 8.81 -0.54
C ARG A 275 11.21 8.84 0.39
N TYR A 276 10.53 7.71 0.56
CA TYR A 276 9.25 7.68 1.27
C TYR A 276 9.27 6.84 2.53
N GLY A 277 10.28 5.98 2.69
CA GLY A 277 10.26 4.97 3.74
C GLY A 277 9.15 3.94 3.55
N ASN A 278 8.78 3.29 4.63
CA ASN A 278 7.66 2.35 4.65
C ASN A 278 6.35 3.12 4.91
N THR A 279 5.54 3.27 3.89
CA THR A 279 4.21 3.91 3.97
C THR A 279 3.06 2.89 4.01
N SER A 280 3.32 1.68 4.54
CA SER A 280 2.33 0.61 4.73
C SER A 280 1.55 0.28 3.45
N SER A 281 0.22 0.24 3.54
CA SER A 281 -0.68 -0.07 2.42
C SER A 281 -0.54 0.91 1.24
N ALA A 282 -0.18 2.17 1.49
CA ALA A 282 -0.01 3.17 0.44
C ALA A 282 1.25 2.96 -0.42
N SER A 283 2.24 2.23 0.06
CA SER A 283 3.56 2.12 -0.56
C SER A 283 3.54 1.58 -1.99
N ILE A 284 2.71 0.56 -2.25
CA ILE A 284 2.53 -0.01 -3.59
C ILE A 284 1.87 1.01 -4.51
N GLY A 285 0.82 1.68 -4.02
CA GLY A 285 0.09 2.68 -4.79
C GLY A 285 0.95 3.89 -5.17
N VAL A 286 1.82 4.36 -4.25
CA VAL A 286 2.78 5.44 -4.52
C VAL A 286 3.79 5.01 -5.59
N ALA A 287 4.40 3.83 -5.45
CA ALA A 287 5.36 3.31 -6.43
C ALA A 287 4.71 3.04 -7.79
N PHE A 288 3.46 2.56 -7.81
CA PHE A 288 2.68 2.32 -9.01
C PHE A 288 2.35 3.65 -9.73
N ASN A 289 1.90 4.67 -8.98
CA ASN A 289 1.62 6.00 -9.55
C ASN A 289 2.87 6.63 -10.18
N GLU A 290 4.03 6.58 -9.52
CA GLU A 290 5.28 7.12 -10.05
C GLU A 290 5.78 6.38 -11.30
N SER A 291 5.38 5.13 -11.46
CA SER A 291 5.81 4.29 -12.58
C SER A 291 4.79 4.23 -13.71
N TRP A 292 3.62 4.85 -13.56
CA TRP A 292 2.49 4.73 -14.48
C TRP A 292 2.86 4.97 -15.94
N ASP A 293 3.61 6.03 -16.22
CA ASP A 293 3.98 6.44 -17.58
C ASP A 293 5.14 5.60 -18.18
N ARG A 294 5.71 4.67 -17.40
CA ARG A 294 6.76 3.74 -17.87
C ARG A 294 6.19 2.51 -18.54
N PHE A 295 4.94 2.17 -18.22
CA PHE A 295 4.32 0.94 -18.70
C PHE A 295 3.81 1.11 -20.13
N GLN A 296 3.89 0.04 -20.90
CA GLN A 296 3.50 0.00 -22.29
C GLN A 296 2.46 -1.08 -22.53
N LYS A 297 1.61 -0.86 -23.54
CA LYS A 297 0.58 -1.84 -23.91
C LYS A 297 1.19 -3.23 -24.12
N GLY A 298 0.63 -4.20 -23.41
CA GLY A 298 1.08 -5.60 -23.42
C GLY A 298 2.07 -5.95 -22.32
N ASP A 299 2.53 -4.98 -21.50
CA ASP A 299 3.35 -5.28 -20.33
C ASP A 299 2.52 -5.99 -19.25
N TYR A 300 3.14 -6.97 -18.60
CA TYR A 300 2.59 -7.59 -17.40
C TYR A 300 3.26 -7.00 -16.15
N ILE A 301 2.42 -6.57 -15.22
CA ILE A 301 2.86 -5.88 -13.99
C ILE A 301 2.32 -6.66 -12.80
N MET A 302 3.17 -6.95 -11.85
CA MET A 302 2.79 -7.67 -10.63
C MET A 302 2.96 -6.76 -9.42
N LEU A 303 1.87 -6.51 -8.72
CA LEU A 303 1.84 -5.82 -7.43
C LEU A 303 1.86 -6.86 -6.33
N ILE A 304 2.74 -6.73 -5.32
CA ILE A 304 2.86 -7.71 -4.23
C ILE A 304 2.85 -7.00 -2.88
N GLY A 305 1.82 -7.28 -2.06
CA GLY A 305 1.67 -6.81 -0.70
C GLY A 305 1.98 -7.90 0.32
N PHE A 306 2.57 -7.51 1.45
CA PHE A 306 2.72 -8.35 2.63
C PHE A 306 2.77 -7.48 3.88
N GLY A 307 2.33 -7.99 5.02
CA GLY A 307 2.28 -7.19 6.25
C GLY A 307 1.81 -7.95 7.48
N GLY A 308 1.43 -7.18 8.49
CA GLY A 308 0.89 -7.74 9.73
C GLY A 308 -0.27 -8.70 9.49
N GLY A 309 -0.32 -9.76 10.35
CA GLY A 309 -1.31 -10.80 10.26
C GLY A 309 -0.73 -12.21 10.46
N LEU A 310 0.38 -12.68 9.86
CA LEU A 310 0.92 -12.07 8.64
C LEU A 310 -0.05 -12.27 7.49
N SER A 311 -0.15 -11.27 6.64
CA SER A 311 -1.01 -11.28 5.45
C SER A 311 -0.20 -11.02 4.19
N TRP A 312 -0.70 -11.48 3.05
CA TRP A 312 -0.11 -11.21 1.74
C TRP A 312 -1.18 -11.11 0.66
N GLY A 313 -0.82 -10.51 -0.45
CA GLY A 313 -1.62 -10.51 -1.65
C GLY A 313 -0.80 -10.15 -2.86
N ALA A 314 -1.27 -10.59 -4.02
CA ALA A 314 -0.74 -10.20 -5.30
C ALA A 314 -1.87 -9.78 -6.24
N ALA A 315 -1.58 -8.83 -7.12
CA ALA A 315 -2.43 -8.49 -8.27
C ALA A 315 -1.58 -8.51 -9.53
N LEU A 316 -2.00 -9.31 -10.50
CA LEU A 316 -1.37 -9.39 -11.81
C LEU A 316 -2.18 -8.57 -12.81
N LEU A 317 -1.51 -7.61 -13.41
CA LEU A 317 -2.10 -6.66 -14.34
C LEU A 317 -1.57 -6.87 -15.76
N GLN A 318 -2.41 -6.64 -16.74
CA GLN A 318 -2.02 -6.47 -18.14
C GLN A 318 -2.25 -5.03 -18.57
N TRP A 319 -1.19 -4.39 -19.04
CA TRP A 319 -1.22 -2.99 -19.44
C TRP A 319 -1.73 -2.78 -20.86
#